data_e5879c840fef96d0434a5fe16e4d6483
#
_entry.id   e5879c840fef96d0434a5fe16e4d6483
#
_cell.length_a   1.000
_cell.length_b   1.000
_cell.length_c   1.000
_cell.angle_alpha   90.00
_cell.angle_beta   90.00
_cell.angle_gamma   90.00
#
_symmetry.space_group_name_H-M   'P 1'
#
loop_
_entity.id
_entity.type
_entity.pdbx_description
1 polymer ?
#
loop_
_entity_poly.entity_id
_entity_poly.type
_entity_poly.pdbx_seq_one_letter_code
_entity_poly.pdbx_strand_id
1 'polypeptide(L)'
;MSERSDGDVVSPRAPEPVGAFPHAKRVGSLLFLSGIGPRTRGSREIPGVTLDAEGRVISYDIETQCRAVFENVRAVLEDSGSAWGRIIDVTVFLTDMRSDFPTFNRLWAEAFADPNPTRTTIEVGSLPTPIAIELKVVATLD
;
A
#
# COMPACT_ATOMS: atom_id res chain seq x y z
N MET A 1 0.34 -12.47 30.43
CA MET A 1 0.09 -11.31 29.57
C MET A 1 1.27 -11.13 28.63
N SER A 2 1.01 -11.16 27.35
CA SER A 2 2.07 -10.87 26.41
C SER A 2 2.29 -9.36 26.34
N GLU A 3 3.51 -8.94 26.52
CA GLU A 3 3.85 -7.54 26.29
C GLU A 3 3.93 -7.30 24.80
N ARG A 4 3.31 -6.19 24.38
CA ARG A 4 3.41 -5.78 22.99
C ARG A 4 4.79 -5.14 22.78
N SER A 5 5.54 -5.65 21.79
CA SER A 5 6.82 -5.06 21.43
C SER A 5 6.58 -3.87 20.52
N ASP A 6 7.01 -2.69 20.94
CA ASP A 6 7.16 -1.58 20.01
C ASP A 6 8.36 -1.88 19.10
N GLY A 7 8.37 -1.27 17.95
CA GLY A 7 9.51 -1.32 17.08
C GLY A 7 9.21 -1.59 15.63
N ASP A 8 10.27 -1.73 14.88
CA ASP A 8 10.25 -1.83 13.43
C ASP A 8 9.83 -3.23 12.99
N VAL A 9 9.08 -3.29 11.89
CA VAL A 9 8.65 -4.53 11.25
C VAL A 9 9.24 -4.58 9.84
N VAL A 10 9.89 -5.68 9.52
CA VAL A 10 10.36 -5.97 8.17
C VAL A 10 9.56 -7.17 7.66
N SER A 11 8.73 -6.94 6.63
CA SER A 11 7.92 -7.99 6.04
C SER A 11 8.76 -8.78 5.02
N PRO A 12 8.81 -10.12 5.12
CA PRO A 12 9.54 -10.92 4.13
C PRO A 12 8.75 -11.11 2.82
N ARG A 13 7.49 -10.70 2.77
CA ARG A 13 6.62 -10.89 1.60
C ARG A 13 6.39 -9.62 0.80
N ALA A 14 6.42 -8.46 1.44
CA ALA A 14 6.18 -7.18 0.77
C ALA A 14 7.41 -6.75 -0.02
N PRO A 15 7.23 -5.89 -1.04
CA PRO A 15 8.38 -5.34 -1.77
C PRO A 15 9.35 -4.64 -0.82
N GLU A 16 10.63 -4.72 -1.12
CA GLU A 16 11.66 -4.08 -0.30
C GLU A 16 11.44 -2.56 -0.30
N PRO A 17 11.61 -1.88 0.85
CA PRO A 17 11.53 -0.42 0.90
C PRO A 17 12.52 0.23 -0.06
N VAL A 18 12.11 1.35 -0.66
CA VAL A 18 12.98 2.10 -1.59
C VAL A 18 13.89 3.09 -0.87
N GLY A 19 14.17 2.87 0.39
CA GLY A 19 15.01 3.72 1.21
C GLY A 19 15.28 3.07 2.56
N ALA A 20 15.93 3.81 3.45
CA ALA A 20 16.31 3.30 4.76
C ALA A 20 15.16 3.46 5.76
N PHE A 21 14.12 2.62 5.62
CA PHE A 21 12.98 2.61 6.53
C PHE A 21 12.33 1.23 6.56
N PRO A 22 11.63 0.88 7.68
CA PRO A 22 10.96 -0.41 7.80
C PRO A 22 9.64 -0.43 7.02
N HIS A 23 9.04 -1.60 6.88
CA HIS A 23 7.71 -1.73 6.28
C HIS A 23 6.63 -1.15 7.20
N ALA A 24 6.81 -1.28 8.52
CA ALA A 24 5.86 -0.79 9.50
C ALA A 24 6.52 -0.54 10.84
N LYS A 25 5.83 0.18 11.71
CA LYS A 25 6.30 0.45 13.07
C LYS A 25 5.15 0.28 14.04
N ARG A 26 5.40 -0.49 15.10
CA ARG A 26 4.45 -0.67 16.21
C ARG A 26 4.70 0.38 17.27
N VAL A 27 3.64 1.04 17.69
CA VAL A 27 3.70 2.02 18.80
C VAL A 27 2.43 1.81 19.65
N GLY A 28 2.60 1.25 20.85
CA GLY A 28 1.45 0.91 21.69
C GLY A 28 0.51 -0.05 20.99
N SER A 29 -0.76 0.32 20.86
CA SER A 29 -1.77 -0.48 20.16
C SER A 29 -1.93 -0.11 18.69
N LEU A 30 -1.06 0.77 18.17
CA LEU A 30 -1.14 1.24 16.80
C LEU A 30 -0.01 0.68 15.95
N LEU A 31 -0.33 0.50 14.68
CA LEU A 31 0.62 0.09 13.65
C LEU A 31 0.60 1.11 12.53
N PHE A 32 1.78 1.67 12.24
CA PHE A 32 1.95 2.61 11.15
C PHE A 32 2.72 1.92 10.03
N LEU A 33 2.11 1.83 8.84
CA LEU A 33 2.81 1.31 7.67
C LEU A 33 3.54 2.46 6.97
N SER A 34 4.72 2.18 6.43
CA SER A 34 5.33 3.04 5.42
C SER A 34 4.46 3.03 4.17
N GLY A 35 4.63 3.99 3.27
CA GLY A 35 3.90 4.00 2.01
C GLY A 35 4.13 2.69 1.24
N ILE A 36 3.05 2.03 0.84
CA ILE A 36 3.09 0.74 0.15
C ILE A 36 2.54 0.93 -1.26
N GLY A 37 3.28 0.45 -2.23
CA GLY A 37 2.89 0.47 -3.64
C GLY A 37 2.61 -0.93 -4.19
N PRO A 38 2.31 -1.02 -5.50
CA PRO A 38 1.95 -2.29 -6.14
C PRO A 38 3.13 -3.12 -6.63
N ARG A 39 4.36 -2.81 -6.22
CA ARG A 39 5.54 -3.54 -6.67
C ARG A 39 5.51 -4.98 -6.21
N THR A 40 6.31 -5.82 -6.86
CA THR A 40 6.48 -7.23 -6.49
C THR A 40 7.87 -7.42 -5.87
N ARG A 41 7.92 -8.12 -4.73
CA ARG A 41 9.19 -8.42 -4.07
C ARG A 41 10.10 -9.20 -5.00
N GLY A 42 11.36 -8.77 -5.07
CA GLY A 42 12.38 -9.46 -5.85
C GLY A 42 12.26 -9.30 -7.36
N SER A 43 11.40 -8.41 -7.84
CA SER A 43 11.19 -8.19 -9.26
C SER A 43 11.25 -6.70 -9.61
N ARG A 44 11.74 -6.39 -10.80
CA ARG A 44 11.67 -5.04 -11.37
C ARG A 44 10.35 -4.79 -12.07
N GLU A 45 9.64 -5.86 -12.41
CA GLU A 45 8.33 -5.75 -13.05
C GLU A 45 7.30 -5.31 -12.03
N ILE A 46 6.42 -4.41 -12.47
CA ILE A 46 5.32 -3.91 -11.65
C ILE A 46 4.02 -4.38 -12.29
N PRO A 47 3.16 -5.07 -11.54
CA PRO A 47 1.89 -5.56 -12.11
C PRO A 47 1.11 -4.45 -12.79
N GLY A 48 0.69 -4.69 -14.03
CA GLY A 48 -0.11 -3.77 -14.81
C GLY A 48 0.65 -2.57 -15.36
N VAL A 49 2.00 -2.56 -15.32
CA VAL A 49 2.79 -1.45 -15.84
C VAL A 49 3.66 -1.92 -16.99
N THR A 50 3.61 -1.17 -18.10
CA THR A 50 4.50 -1.36 -19.23
C THR A 50 5.48 -0.20 -19.30
N LEU A 51 6.77 -0.51 -19.30
CA LEU A 51 7.84 0.50 -19.33
C LEU A 51 8.55 0.48 -20.67
N ASP A 52 9.11 1.66 -21.05
CA ASP A 52 10.00 1.75 -22.22
C ASP A 52 11.44 1.35 -21.81
N ALA A 53 12.37 1.45 -22.75
CA ALA A 53 13.77 1.05 -22.53
C ALA A 53 14.47 1.92 -21.49
N GLU A 54 13.98 3.12 -21.24
CA GLU A 54 14.52 4.05 -20.24
C GLU A 54 13.82 3.95 -18.90
N GLY A 55 12.87 3.01 -18.74
CA GLY A 55 12.14 2.81 -17.49
C GLY A 55 10.98 3.77 -17.28
N ARG A 56 10.53 4.45 -18.33
CA ARG A 56 9.36 5.33 -18.26
C ARG A 56 8.09 4.55 -18.54
N VAL A 57 6.99 4.96 -17.91
CA VAL A 57 5.70 4.30 -18.09
C VAL A 57 5.15 4.60 -19.49
N ILE A 58 4.91 3.55 -20.28
CA ILE A 58 4.19 3.64 -21.54
C ILE A 58 2.69 3.57 -21.30
N SER A 59 2.28 2.62 -20.45
CA SER A 59 0.87 2.40 -20.11
C SER A 59 0.79 1.63 -18.80
N TYR A 60 -0.36 1.70 -18.16
CA TYR A 60 -0.63 0.90 -16.98
C TYR A 60 -2.11 0.58 -16.85
N ASP A 61 -2.41 -0.46 -16.10
CA ASP A 61 -3.77 -0.84 -15.74
C ASP A 61 -3.98 -0.57 -14.24
N ILE A 62 -4.82 0.43 -13.94
CA ILE A 62 -5.02 0.83 -12.54
C ILE A 62 -5.69 -0.26 -11.70
N GLU A 63 -6.58 -1.06 -12.28
CA GLU A 63 -7.21 -2.15 -11.53
C GLU A 63 -6.18 -3.16 -11.04
N THR A 64 -5.26 -3.56 -11.92
CA THR A 64 -4.18 -4.48 -11.56
C THR A 64 -3.30 -3.90 -10.47
N GLN A 65 -2.95 -2.61 -10.55
CA GLN A 65 -2.16 -1.95 -9.53
C GLN A 65 -2.89 -1.88 -8.19
N CYS A 66 -4.19 -1.55 -8.21
CA CYS A 66 -4.98 -1.52 -6.98
C CYS A 66 -5.00 -2.88 -6.27
N ARG A 67 -5.24 -3.96 -7.02
CA ARG A 67 -5.27 -5.30 -6.43
C ARG A 67 -3.90 -5.67 -5.87
N ALA A 68 -2.83 -5.32 -6.58
CA ALA A 68 -1.47 -5.60 -6.12
C ALA A 68 -1.12 -4.82 -4.84
N VAL A 69 -1.47 -3.53 -4.76
CA VAL A 69 -1.16 -2.75 -3.55
C VAL A 69 -1.98 -3.23 -2.37
N PHE A 70 -3.24 -3.64 -2.57
CA PHE A 70 -4.06 -4.19 -1.50
C PHE A 70 -3.42 -5.46 -0.92
N GLU A 71 -2.93 -6.35 -1.79
CA GLU A 71 -2.25 -7.57 -1.33
C GLU A 71 -0.95 -7.27 -0.60
N ASN A 72 -0.18 -6.29 -1.06
CA ASN A 72 1.06 -5.89 -0.38
C ASN A 72 0.76 -5.30 1.01
N VAL A 73 -0.28 -4.48 1.14
CA VAL A 73 -0.72 -3.95 2.43
C VAL A 73 -1.13 -5.09 3.36
N ARG A 74 -1.90 -6.05 2.85
CA ARG A 74 -2.32 -7.21 3.62
C ARG A 74 -1.13 -7.98 4.16
N ALA A 75 -0.11 -8.21 3.32
CA ALA A 75 1.09 -8.92 3.73
C ALA A 75 1.80 -8.20 4.89
N VAL A 76 1.97 -6.89 4.79
CA VAL A 76 2.61 -6.11 5.86
C VAL A 76 1.80 -6.16 7.15
N LEU A 77 0.48 -6.02 7.06
CA LEU A 77 -0.40 -6.10 8.23
C LEU A 77 -0.24 -7.44 8.95
N GLU A 78 -0.32 -8.54 8.20
CA GLU A 78 -0.23 -9.89 8.76
C GLU A 78 1.15 -10.14 9.36
N ASP A 79 2.21 -9.74 8.67
CA ASP A 79 3.57 -9.90 9.16
C ASP A 79 3.87 -9.01 10.37
N SER A 80 3.03 -8.03 10.62
CA SER A 80 3.15 -7.11 11.76
C SER A 80 2.31 -7.52 12.96
N GLY A 81 1.52 -8.58 12.84
CA GLY A 81 0.61 -9.01 13.93
C GLY A 81 -0.73 -8.30 13.91
N SER A 82 -1.07 -7.65 12.80
CA SER A 82 -2.38 -7.02 12.61
C SER A 82 -3.19 -7.81 11.58
N ALA A 83 -4.18 -7.18 10.97
CA ALA A 83 -5.02 -7.81 9.96
C ALA A 83 -5.74 -6.74 9.16
N TRP A 84 -6.25 -7.11 7.99
CA TRP A 84 -7.01 -6.21 7.12
C TRP A 84 -8.18 -5.54 7.85
N GLY A 85 -8.91 -6.30 8.64
CA GLY A 85 -10.07 -5.80 9.40
C GLY A 85 -9.72 -4.81 10.51
N ARG A 86 -8.45 -4.58 10.78
CA ARG A 86 -7.99 -3.64 11.82
C ARG A 86 -7.47 -2.32 11.27
N ILE A 87 -7.60 -2.09 9.97
CA ILE A 87 -7.24 -0.82 9.35
C ILE A 87 -8.20 0.26 9.82
N ILE A 88 -7.68 1.40 10.27
CA ILE A 88 -8.49 2.51 10.77
C ILE A 88 -8.42 3.75 9.89
N ASP A 89 -7.32 3.96 9.17
CA ASP A 89 -7.16 5.14 8.33
C ASP A 89 -6.25 4.84 7.15
N VAL A 90 -6.61 5.37 5.98
CA VAL A 90 -5.82 5.21 4.75
C VAL A 90 -5.72 6.53 4.03
N THR A 91 -4.50 6.91 3.68
CA THR A 91 -4.25 7.98 2.72
C THR A 91 -3.86 7.35 1.39
N VAL A 92 -4.55 7.75 0.34
CA VAL A 92 -4.37 7.21 -1.00
C VAL A 92 -3.71 8.26 -1.87
N PHE A 93 -2.61 7.89 -2.53
CA PHE A 93 -1.90 8.74 -3.47
C PHE A 93 -2.12 8.20 -4.87
N LEU A 94 -2.70 9.01 -5.76
CA LEU A 94 -2.89 8.68 -7.18
C LEU A 94 -2.07 9.65 -8.02
N THR A 95 -1.53 9.19 -9.13
CA THR A 95 -0.79 10.07 -10.06
C THR A 95 -1.71 10.65 -11.13
N ASP A 96 -2.90 10.08 -11.34
CA ASP A 96 -3.87 10.58 -12.29
C ASP A 96 -5.29 10.40 -11.74
N MET A 97 -5.72 11.35 -10.92
CA MET A 97 -7.01 11.29 -10.25
C MET A 97 -8.16 11.18 -11.25
N ARG A 98 -8.09 11.97 -12.32
CA ARG A 98 -9.19 12.03 -13.28
C ARG A 98 -9.44 10.71 -13.98
N SER A 99 -8.37 10.05 -14.41
CA SER A 99 -8.47 8.78 -15.13
C SER A 99 -8.75 7.61 -14.21
N ASP A 100 -8.17 7.61 -13.00
CA ASP A 100 -8.09 6.42 -12.17
C ASP A 100 -9.08 6.38 -11.02
N PHE A 101 -9.60 7.53 -10.58
CA PHE A 101 -10.46 7.59 -9.40
C PHE A 101 -11.72 6.72 -9.53
N PRO A 102 -12.45 6.71 -10.66
CA PRO A 102 -13.66 5.89 -10.74
C PRO A 102 -13.40 4.40 -10.53
N THR A 103 -12.36 3.85 -11.17
CA THR A 103 -11.99 2.44 -11.01
C THR A 103 -11.49 2.17 -9.59
N PHE A 104 -10.59 3.01 -9.10
CA PHE A 104 -10.07 2.87 -7.73
C PHE A 104 -11.22 2.90 -6.72
N ASN A 105 -12.13 3.85 -6.84
CA ASN A 105 -13.21 4.03 -5.88
C ASN A 105 -14.15 2.82 -5.86
N ARG A 106 -14.40 2.21 -7.02
CA ARG A 106 -15.18 0.97 -7.10
C ARG A 106 -14.48 -0.18 -6.39
N LEU A 107 -13.19 -0.36 -6.64
CA LEU A 107 -12.41 -1.43 -6.00
C LEU A 107 -12.27 -1.21 -4.50
N TRP A 108 -12.14 0.04 -4.08
CA TRP A 108 -12.12 0.41 -2.66
C TRP A 108 -13.41 -0.05 -1.97
N ALA A 109 -14.56 0.25 -2.56
CA ALA A 109 -15.85 -0.11 -1.98
C ALA A 109 -15.97 -1.62 -1.77
N GLU A 110 -15.43 -2.41 -2.70
CA GLU A 110 -15.42 -3.87 -2.57
C GLU A 110 -14.45 -4.35 -1.48
N ALA A 111 -13.23 -3.81 -1.46
CA ALA A 111 -12.15 -4.31 -0.60
C ALA A 111 -12.27 -3.82 0.84
N PHE A 112 -12.77 -2.60 1.06
CA PHE A 112 -12.77 -1.93 2.36
C PHE A 112 -14.15 -1.77 2.99
N ALA A 113 -15.18 -2.46 2.47
CA ALA A 113 -16.51 -2.44 3.08
C ALA A 113 -16.44 -2.76 4.58
N ASP A 114 -15.58 -3.69 4.94
CA ASP A 114 -15.17 -3.98 6.31
C ASP A 114 -13.65 -3.98 6.31
N PRO A 115 -13.00 -3.14 7.06
CA PRO A 115 -13.41 -2.44 8.27
C PRO A 115 -14.00 -1.03 8.09
N ASN A 116 -14.18 -0.56 6.88
CA ASN A 116 -14.72 0.78 6.60
C ASN A 116 -13.87 1.90 7.24
N PRO A 117 -12.59 1.99 6.89
CA PRO A 117 -11.69 2.97 7.49
C PRO A 117 -11.97 4.38 6.98
N THR A 118 -11.48 5.37 7.72
CA THR A 118 -11.42 6.72 7.18
C THR A 118 -10.43 6.77 6.01
N ARG A 119 -10.66 7.68 5.06
CA ARG A 119 -9.84 7.77 3.86
C ARG A 119 -9.66 9.22 3.42
N THR A 120 -8.45 9.54 2.97
CA THR A 120 -8.15 10.77 2.25
C THR A 120 -7.49 10.36 0.93
N THR A 121 -7.97 10.91 -0.19
CA THR A 121 -7.44 10.59 -1.52
C THR A 121 -6.88 11.87 -2.15
N ILE A 122 -5.63 11.83 -2.56
CA ILE A 122 -4.95 13.00 -3.15
C ILE A 122 -4.20 12.60 -4.42
N GLU A 123 -4.06 13.57 -5.32
CA GLU A 123 -3.22 13.40 -6.51
C GLU A 123 -1.84 13.97 -6.22
N VAL A 124 -0.81 13.26 -6.68
CA VAL A 124 0.58 13.69 -6.56
C VAL A 124 1.24 13.70 -7.94
N GLY A 125 2.32 14.47 -8.07
CA GLY A 125 3.00 14.60 -9.36
C GLY A 125 3.70 13.33 -9.79
N SER A 126 4.30 12.60 -8.85
CA SER A 126 4.98 11.33 -9.10
C SER A 126 5.20 10.60 -7.79
N LEU A 127 5.53 9.33 -7.89
CA LEU A 127 5.88 8.48 -6.76
C LEU A 127 7.31 7.96 -6.95
N PRO A 128 7.96 7.45 -5.90
CA PRO A 128 9.37 7.04 -5.97
C PRO A 128 9.69 5.97 -7.00
N THR A 129 8.70 5.20 -7.43
CA THR A 129 8.85 4.19 -8.48
C THR A 129 7.77 4.44 -9.53
N PRO A 130 7.85 3.82 -10.74
CA PRO A 130 6.88 4.10 -11.81
C PRO A 130 5.54 3.41 -11.56
N ILE A 131 4.86 3.82 -10.50
CA ILE A 131 3.55 3.32 -10.07
C ILE A 131 2.52 4.45 -10.14
N ALA A 132 1.24 4.07 -10.20
CA ALA A 132 0.13 5.03 -10.28
C ALA A 132 -0.64 5.18 -8.97
N ILE A 133 -0.35 4.34 -7.98
CA ILE A 133 -1.05 4.34 -6.69
C ILE A 133 -0.10 3.93 -5.56
N GLU A 134 -0.27 4.56 -4.41
CA GLU A 134 0.40 4.19 -3.17
C GLU A 134 -0.55 4.41 -2.00
N LEU A 135 -0.47 3.59 -0.97
CA LEU A 135 -1.30 3.70 0.23
C LEU A 135 -0.43 3.93 1.46
N LYS A 136 -0.87 4.86 2.32
CA LYS A 136 -0.35 5.03 3.68
C LYS A 136 -1.44 4.55 4.64
N VAL A 137 -1.13 3.53 5.43
CA VAL A 137 -2.13 2.83 6.26
C VAL A 137 -1.78 2.94 7.73
N VAL A 138 -2.80 3.17 8.56
CA VAL A 138 -2.72 3.05 10.02
C VAL A 138 -3.71 1.99 10.45
N ALA A 139 -3.28 1.07 11.31
CA ALA A 139 -4.11 -0.02 11.80
C ALA A 139 -3.93 -0.18 13.31
N THR A 140 -4.78 -0.99 13.92
CA THR A 140 -4.60 -1.38 15.32
C THR A 140 -4.00 -2.76 15.42
N LEU A 141 -3.41 -3.06 16.57
CA LEU A 141 -2.83 -4.37 16.85
C LEU A 141 -3.79 -5.24 17.68
N ASP A 142 -4.84 -4.63 18.17
CA ASP A 142 -5.88 -5.30 18.94
C ASP A 142 -7.21 -5.30 18.22
#